data_1c5b16c133ad7eae63aa998fd2b1b58f
#
_entry.id   1c5b16c133ad7eae63aa998fd2b1b58f
#
_cell.length_a   1.000
_cell.length_b   1.000
_cell.length_c   1.000
_cell.angle_alpha   90.00
_cell.angle_beta   90.00
_cell.angle_gamma   90.00
#
_symmetry.space_group_name_H-M   'P 1'
#
loop_
_entity.id
_entity.type
_entity.pdbx_description
1 polymer ?
#
loop_
_entity_poly.entity_id
_entity_poly.type
_entity_poly.pdbx_seq_one_letter_code
_entity_poly.pdbx_strand_id
1 'polypeptide(L)'
;MIASRRFLSLVTSISAALVLSACQPTTEDNQSNPAEETSPPVTDMPHAEHDGMADDTLTNDSDSSVSDESQMSDMLRDYTRSMTRMHDEMMIGMRYNDPDTAFAKGMLGHHRGAVEMAKIELKYGTDEAMRQLAQDVITAQQAEIDVLNKWLASHPDAAKPKPNTVAMQQAYAKNMENMHGEMTLGVADPVPDMAFARGMLPHHIAAVDMAKVQLEYGTDEEMRQLAQDIIDTQQTEIDMMKNWIAALEAASSNEDDSSVDENIDPKTTDNKNPDNPDNLDNRAKEQ
;
A
#
# COMPACT_ATOMS: atom_id res chain seq x y z
N MET A 1 4.43 19.07 -42.57
CA MET A 1 4.76 17.72 -43.10
C MET A 1 5.40 16.98 -41.91
N ILE A 2 4.60 16.21 -41.15
CA ILE A 2 5.05 15.48 -39.98
C ILE A 2 4.96 14.00 -40.36
N ALA A 3 6.12 13.35 -40.42
CA ALA A 3 6.25 11.94 -40.80
C ALA A 3 5.93 11.04 -39.57
N SER A 4 4.85 10.30 -39.73
CA SER A 4 4.41 9.25 -38.77
C SER A 4 5.33 8.03 -38.91
N ARG A 5 6.12 7.71 -37.90
CA ARG A 5 6.88 6.45 -37.83
C ARG A 5 6.01 5.40 -37.16
N ARG A 6 5.51 4.46 -37.94
CA ARG A 6 4.84 3.23 -37.47
C ARG A 6 5.92 2.24 -37.05
N PHE A 7 5.96 1.87 -35.75
CA PHE A 7 6.73 0.73 -35.27
C PHE A 7 5.96 -0.55 -35.57
N LEU A 8 6.58 -1.38 -36.39
CA LEU A 8 6.08 -2.69 -36.79
C LEU A 8 6.65 -3.72 -35.81
N SER A 9 5.84 -4.22 -34.90
CA SER A 9 6.22 -5.30 -33.98
C SER A 9 6.25 -6.63 -34.71
N LEU A 10 7.44 -7.25 -34.78
CA LEU A 10 7.67 -8.56 -35.34
C LEU A 10 7.36 -9.60 -34.25
N VAL A 11 6.25 -10.31 -34.39
CA VAL A 11 5.91 -11.47 -33.57
C VAL A 11 6.64 -12.68 -34.14
N THR A 12 7.68 -13.17 -33.47
CA THR A 12 8.32 -14.46 -33.78
C THR A 12 7.65 -15.56 -33.00
N SER A 13 6.85 -16.37 -33.70
CA SER A 13 6.26 -17.59 -33.17
C SER A 13 7.33 -18.68 -33.06
N ILE A 14 7.66 -19.11 -31.84
CA ILE A 14 8.49 -20.30 -31.60
C ILE A 14 7.54 -21.48 -31.36
N SER A 15 7.52 -22.39 -32.34
CA SER A 15 6.82 -23.67 -32.22
C SER A 15 7.70 -24.65 -31.45
N ALA A 16 7.28 -25.05 -30.24
CA ALA A 16 7.90 -26.13 -29.50
C ALA A 16 7.24 -27.47 -29.83
N ALA A 17 8.04 -28.38 -30.35
CA ALA A 17 7.63 -29.78 -30.65
C ALA A 17 7.56 -30.60 -29.35
N LEU A 18 6.40 -31.19 -29.08
CA LEU A 18 6.18 -32.21 -28.06
C LEU A 18 6.83 -33.52 -28.48
N VAL A 19 7.77 -34.04 -27.69
CA VAL A 19 8.21 -35.42 -27.72
C VAL A 19 7.55 -36.15 -26.56
N LEU A 20 6.56 -36.99 -26.87
CA LEU A 20 5.99 -37.95 -25.93
C LEU A 20 6.98 -39.13 -25.81
N SER A 21 7.48 -39.36 -24.60
CA SER A 21 8.12 -40.62 -24.22
C SER A 21 7.26 -41.33 -23.19
N ALA A 22 6.66 -42.40 -23.60
CA ALA A 22 5.88 -43.32 -22.75
C ALA A 22 6.82 -44.29 -22.06
N CYS A 23 6.76 -44.41 -20.74
CA CYS A 23 7.21 -45.57 -20.01
C CYS A 23 6.15 -45.99 -18.99
N GLN A 24 5.72 -47.25 -19.10
CA GLN A 24 4.72 -47.90 -18.27
C GLN A 24 5.27 -48.34 -16.90
N PRO A 25 4.41 -48.62 -15.92
CA PRO A 25 4.77 -48.91 -14.54
C PRO A 25 5.05 -50.41 -14.33
N THR A 26 6.04 -50.71 -13.50
CA THR A 26 6.21 -52.06 -12.91
C THR A 26 5.67 -52.04 -11.49
N THR A 27 4.71 -52.88 -11.24
CA THR A 27 4.19 -53.29 -9.95
C THR A 27 5.18 -54.21 -9.24
N GLU A 28 5.52 -53.90 -7.97
CA GLU A 28 5.87 -54.93 -6.99
C GLU A 28 5.28 -54.60 -5.63
N ASP A 29 4.47 -55.54 -5.17
CA ASP A 29 3.92 -55.67 -3.83
C ASP A 29 5.04 -55.85 -2.78
N ASN A 30 4.98 -55.16 -1.66
CA ASN A 30 5.31 -55.83 -0.39
C ASN A 30 4.58 -55.17 0.81
N GLN A 31 3.78 -55.96 1.43
CA GLN A 31 3.06 -55.79 2.68
C GLN A 31 4.06 -55.80 3.87
N SER A 32 3.95 -54.86 4.78
CA SER A 32 4.03 -55.10 6.25
C SER A 32 3.70 -53.82 7.02
N ASN A 33 2.61 -53.84 7.73
CA ASN A 33 2.22 -53.08 8.89
C ASN A 33 2.45 -53.99 10.14
N PRO A 34 2.39 -53.57 11.41
CA PRO A 34 2.29 -52.22 12.05
C PRO A 34 3.32 -52.03 13.17
N ALA A 35 3.54 -50.79 13.59
CA ALA A 35 3.93 -50.50 14.96
C ALA A 35 3.19 -49.25 15.46
N GLU A 36 2.29 -49.51 16.35
CA GLU A 36 1.56 -48.67 17.26
C GLU A 36 2.55 -47.98 18.21
N GLU A 37 2.63 -46.66 18.28
CA GLU A 37 3.35 -45.97 19.32
C GLU A 37 2.44 -44.95 20.00
N THR A 38 2.18 -45.29 21.23
CA THR A 38 1.30 -44.70 22.24
C THR A 38 1.69 -43.28 22.61
N SER A 39 0.69 -42.39 22.64
CA SER A 39 0.75 -41.09 23.28
C SER A 39 0.83 -41.23 24.83
N PRO A 40 1.63 -40.41 25.54
CA PRO A 40 1.58 -40.36 26.98
C PRO A 40 0.40 -39.51 27.48
N PRO A 41 -0.13 -39.78 28.69
CA PRO A 41 -1.33 -39.17 29.23
C PRO A 41 -1.08 -37.76 29.77
N VAL A 42 -2.07 -36.87 29.52
CA VAL A 42 -2.19 -35.53 30.10
C VAL A 42 -2.42 -35.68 31.61
N THR A 43 -1.51 -35.16 32.40
CA THR A 43 -1.69 -35.04 33.84
C THR A 43 -2.61 -33.88 34.17
N ASP A 44 -3.70 -34.21 34.84
CA ASP A 44 -4.62 -33.30 35.54
C ASP A 44 -3.86 -32.40 36.52
N MET A 45 -4.12 -31.08 36.46
CA MET A 45 -3.80 -30.17 37.55
C MET A 45 -5.09 -29.63 38.17
N PRO A 46 -5.17 -29.55 39.52
CA PRO A 46 -6.44 -29.36 40.21
C PRO A 46 -6.92 -27.91 40.23
N HIS A 47 -8.24 -27.77 40.12
CA HIS A 47 -9.01 -26.57 40.41
C HIS A 47 -8.76 -26.11 41.89
N ALA A 48 -8.33 -24.88 42.06
CA ALA A 48 -8.45 -24.17 43.31
C ALA A 48 -9.70 -23.31 43.25
N GLU A 49 -10.71 -23.74 44.02
CA GLU A 49 -11.87 -22.89 44.35
C GLU A 49 -11.37 -21.77 45.28
N HIS A 50 -11.67 -20.51 44.90
CA HIS A 50 -11.62 -19.40 45.85
C HIS A 50 -12.98 -18.71 45.88
N ASP A 51 -13.61 -18.95 47.00
CA ASP A 51 -14.88 -18.40 47.45
C ASP A 51 -14.77 -16.89 47.71
N GLY A 52 -15.78 -16.18 47.30
CA GLY A 52 -16.38 -14.93 47.70
C GLY A 52 -15.58 -13.81 48.35
N MET A 53 -15.66 -12.62 47.71
CA MET A 53 -16.08 -11.38 48.39
C MET A 53 -16.58 -10.35 47.39
N ALA A 54 -17.70 -9.75 47.72
CA ALA A 54 -18.46 -8.77 46.99
C ALA A 54 -17.79 -7.38 46.93
N ASP A 55 -18.23 -6.67 45.90
CA ASP A 55 -18.36 -5.21 45.84
C ASP A 55 -17.07 -4.39 45.66
N ASP A 56 -16.88 -3.92 44.41
CA ASP A 56 -16.83 -2.47 44.17
C ASP A 56 -16.94 -2.18 42.68
N THR A 57 -17.79 -1.21 42.36
CA THR A 57 -18.07 -0.60 41.11
C THR A 57 -16.79 -0.17 40.38
N LEU A 58 -16.40 -0.89 39.34
CA LEU A 58 -15.53 -0.34 38.27
C LEU A 58 -16.33 -0.29 37.00
N THR A 59 -16.66 0.92 36.63
CA THR A 59 -17.28 1.30 35.38
C THR A 59 -16.50 0.70 34.19
N ASN A 60 -17.25 -0.01 33.38
CA ASN A 60 -16.81 -0.70 32.18
C ASN A 60 -16.39 0.32 31.10
N ASP A 61 -15.09 0.63 31.00
CA ASP A 61 -14.49 1.42 29.94
C ASP A 61 -14.11 0.55 28.71
N SER A 62 -14.96 -0.43 28.36
CA SER A 62 -14.75 -1.28 27.19
C SER A 62 -15.61 -0.87 25.98
N ASP A 63 -16.26 0.30 26.02
CA ASP A 63 -17.21 0.74 24.98
C ASP A 63 -16.64 1.79 24.02
N SER A 64 -15.37 2.20 24.13
CA SER A 64 -14.81 3.22 23.25
C SER A 64 -14.33 2.69 21.89
N SER A 65 -14.05 1.39 21.75
CA SER A 65 -13.60 0.82 20.49
C SER A 65 -14.73 0.48 19.52
N VAL A 66 -15.92 0.13 20.05
CA VAL A 66 -17.08 -0.25 19.22
C VAL A 66 -17.84 0.98 18.68
N SER A 67 -17.78 2.12 19.36
CA SER A 67 -18.41 3.36 18.92
C SER A 67 -17.63 4.06 17.80
N ASP A 68 -16.31 3.90 17.76
CA ASP A 68 -15.46 4.53 16.74
C ASP A 68 -15.60 3.83 15.38
N GLU A 69 -15.67 2.50 15.37
CA GLU A 69 -15.86 1.72 14.15
C GLU A 69 -17.25 1.94 13.49
N SER A 70 -18.28 2.28 14.26
CA SER A 70 -19.63 2.57 13.75
C SER A 70 -19.76 3.94 13.07
N GLN A 71 -18.83 4.87 13.29
CA GLN A 71 -18.80 6.19 12.65
C GLN A 71 -17.89 6.27 11.43
N MET A 72 -17.04 5.25 11.22
CA MET A 72 -16.14 5.16 10.08
C MET A 72 -16.92 4.87 8.80
N SER A 73 -16.62 5.55 7.69
CA SER A 73 -17.21 5.23 6.39
C SER A 73 -16.88 3.82 5.94
N ASP A 74 -17.75 3.20 5.13
CA ASP A 74 -17.53 1.85 4.58
C ASP A 74 -16.21 1.78 3.78
N MET A 75 -15.90 2.84 3.05
CA MET A 75 -14.66 2.95 2.29
C MET A 75 -13.43 2.93 3.22
N LEU A 76 -13.43 3.75 4.27
CA LEU A 76 -12.30 3.81 5.20
C LEU A 76 -12.13 2.50 5.97
N ARG A 77 -13.21 1.80 6.31
CA ARG A 77 -13.15 0.44 6.88
C ARG A 77 -12.53 -0.57 5.91
N ASP A 78 -12.88 -0.51 4.63
CA ASP A 78 -12.30 -1.39 3.61
C ASP A 78 -10.80 -1.13 3.46
N TYR A 79 -10.36 0.15 3.41
CA TYR A 79 -8.93 0.50 3.40
C TYR A 79 -8.20 0.04 4.67
N THR A 80 -8.74 0.31 5.86
CA THR A 80 -8.12 -0.09 7.13
C THR A 80 -7.90 -1.60 7.19
N ARG A 81 -8.90 -2.38 6.77
CA ARG A 81 -8.79 -3.85 6.72
C ARG A 81 -7.74 -4.33 5.73
N SER A 82 -7.66 -3.70 4.55
CA SER A 82 -6.65 -4.00 3.53
C SER A 82 -5.24 -3.71 4.03
N MET A 83 -5.03 -2.52 4.63
CA MET A 83 -3.74 -2.10 5.17
C MET A 83 -3.28 -2.99 6.34
N THR A 84 -4.18 -3.38 7.25
CA THR A 84 -3.85 -4.29 8.35
C THR A 84 -3.36 -5.64 7.82
N ARG A 85 -4.09 -6.22 6.85
CA ARG A 85 -3.69 -7.51 6.25
C ARG A 85 -2.35 -7.40 5.54
N MET A 86 -2.16 -6.35 4.75
CA MET A 86 -0.90 -6.09 4.05
C MET A 86 0.26 -5.97 5.03
N HIS A 87 0.09 -5.19 6.11
CA HIS A 87 1.09 -5.04 7.16
C HIS A 87 1.49 -6.39 7.76
N ASP A 88 0.52 -7.21 8.15
CA ASP A 88 0.76 -8.53 8.74
C ASP A 88 1.54 -9.44 7.78
N GLU A 89 1.17 -9.49 6.50
CA GLU A 89 1.85 -10.29 5.48
C GLU A 89 3.28 -9.80 5.22
N MET A 90 3.51 -8.48 5.17
CA MET A 90 4.84 -7.90 5.00
C MET A 90 5.75 -8.16 6.21
N MET A 91 5.20 -8.08 7.44
CA MET A 91 5.94 -8.40 8.68
C MET A 91 6.46 -9.85 8.70
N ILE A 92 5.74 -10.79 8.05
CA ILE A 92 6.24 -12.16 7.87
C ILE A 92 7.49 -12.15 6.98
N GLY A 93 7.47 -11.42 5.88
CA GLY A 93 8.62 -11.30 4.95
C GLY A 93 9.90 -10.82 5.65
N MET A 94 9.79 -9.88 6.58
CA MET A 94 10.92 -9.33 7.31
C MET A 94 11.65 -10.33 8.24
N ARG A 95 11.06 -11.51 8.52
CA ARG A 95 11.66 -12.53 9.40
C ARG A 95 12.57 -13.53 8.69
N TYR A 96 12.64 -13.44 7.35
CA TYR A 96 13.43 -14.37 6.55
C TYR A 96 14.94 -14.08 6.64
N ASN A 97 15.71 -15.14 6.52
CA ASN A 97 17.19 -15.11 6.65
C ASN A 97 17.88 -14.80 5.32
N ASP A 98 17.21 -15.13 4.22
CA ASP A 98 17.69 -14.91 2.86
C ASP A 98 17.11 -13.62 2.30
N PRO A 99 17.92 -12.65 1.83
CA PRO A 99 17.44 -11.42 1.22
C PRO A 99 16.45 -11.64 0.06
N ASP A 100 16.73 -12.61 -0.81
CA ASP A 100 15.88 -12.90 -1.96
C ASP A 100 14.50 -13.45 -1.52
N THR A 101 14.49 -14.34 -0.53
CA THR A 101 13.24 -14.87 0.05
C THR A 101 12.49 -13.80 0.84
N ALA A 102 13.19 -12.94 1.58
CA ALA A 102 12.61 -11.82 2.31
C ALA A 102 11.92 -10.82 1.36
N PHE A 103 12.61 -10.46 0.26
CA PHE A 103 12.02 -9.64 -0.80
C PHE A 103 10.78 -10.27 -1.38
N ALA A 104 10.89 -11.52 -1.83
CA ALA A 104 9.77 -12.21 -2.48
C ALA A 104 8.53 -12.32 -1.56
N LYS A 105 8.73 -12.60 -0.27
CA LYS A 105 7.65 -12.67 0.72
C LYS A 105 7.07 -11.31 1.07
N GLY A 106 7.92 -10.32 1.30
CA GLY A 106 7.49 -8.96 1.60
C GLY A 106 6.72 -8.34 0.43
N MET A 107 7.26 -8.44 -0.79
CA MET A 107 6.64 -7.91 -1.99
C MET A 107 5.33 -8.62 -2.35
N LEU A 108 5.22 -9.93 -2.07
CA LEU A 108 3.97 -10.68 -2.24
C LEU A 108 2.85 -10.10 -1.36
N GLY A 109 3.13 -9.81 -0.08
CA GLY A 109 2.16 -9.18 0.83
C GLY A 109 1.81 -7.75 0.39
N HIS A 110 2.83 -6.99 -0.02
CA HIS A 110 2.70 -5.64 -0.54
C HIS A 110 1.79 -5.58 -1.78
N HIS A 111 2.03 -6.39 -2.79
CA HIS A 111 1.23 -6.43 -4.01
C HIS A 111 -0.23 -6.86 -3.78
N ARG A 112 -0.46 -7.79 -2.85
CA ARG A 112 -1.83 -8.14 -2.46
C ARG A 112 -2.56 -6.95 -1.85
N GLY A 113 -1.87 -6.14 -1.06
CA GLY A 113 -2.40 -4.88 -0.53
C GLY A 113 -2.82 -3.91 -1.64
N ALA A 114 -1.97 -3.69 -2.63
CA ALA A 114 -2.28 -2.82 -3.78
C ALA A 114 -3.50 -3.30 -4.57
N VAL A 115 -3.58 -4.61 -4.85
CA VAL A 115 -4.73 -5.20 -5.55
C VAL A 115 -6.03 -4.98 -4.77
N GLU A 116 -6.01 -5.08 -3.44
CA GLU A 116 -7.18 -4.79 -2.61
C GLU A 116 -7.53 -3.29 -2.62
N MET A 117 -6.54 -2.39 -2.51
CA MET A 117 -6.75 -0.95 -2.59
C MET A 117 -7.31 -0.53 -3.95
N ALA A 118 -6.80 -1.09 -5.03
CA ALA A 118 -7.30 -0.85 -6.39
C ALA A 118 -8.76 -1.33 -6.57
N LYS A 119 -9.15 -2.45 -5.95
CA LYS A 119 -10.56 -2.88 -5.92
C LYS A 119 -11.46 -1.92 -5.13
N ILE A 120 -10.95 -1.30 -4.08
CA ILE A 120 -11.69 -0.28 -3.31
C ILE A 120 -11.93 0.94 -4.20
N GLU A 121 -10.92 1.39 -4.96
CA GLU A 121 -11.08 2.45 -5.95
C GLU A 121 -12.15 2.11 -6.99
N LEU A 122 -12.11 0.91 -7.57
CA LEU A 122 -13.14 0.47 -8.53
C LEU A 122 -14.56 0.40 -7.93
N LYS A 123 -14.68 0.26 -6.61
CA LYS A 123 -15.96 0.20 -5.89
C LYS A 123 -16.51 1.60 -5.58
N TYR A 124 -15.67 2.54 -5.19
CA TYR A 124 -16.09 3.83 -4.65
C TYR A 124 -15.69 5.03 -5.52
N GLY A 125 -14.61 4.95 -6.27
CA GLY A 125 -14.07 6.00 -7.12
C GLY A 125 -14.90 6.22 -8.39
N THR A 126 -14.84 7.42 -8.92
CA THR A 126 -15.59 7.88 -10.09
C THR A 126 -14.74 8.52 -11.17
N ASP A 127 -13.51 8.95 -10.85
CA ASP A 127 -12.57 9.53 -11.81
C ASP A 127 -12.05 8.46 -12.77
N GLU A 128 -12.16 8.71 -14.07
CA GLU A 128 -11.80 7.74 -15.10
C GLU A 128 -10.31 7.39 -15.09
N ALA A 129 -9.43 8.38 -14.83
CA ALA A 129 -7.98 8.15 -14.80
C ALA A 129 -7.56 7.31 -13.59
N MET A 130 -8.14 7.55 -12.40
CA MET A 130 -7.84 6.77 -11.20
C MET A 130 -8.41 5.35 -11.30
N ARG A 131 -9.60 5.20 -11.84
CA ARG A 131 -10.18 3.87 -12.10
C ARG A 131 -9.39 3.08 -13.13
N GLN A 132 -8.87 3.74 -14.19
CA GLN A 132 -7.98 3.09 -15.15
C GLN A 132 -6.67 2.66 -14.49
N LEU A 133 -6.04 3.54 -13.70
CA LEU A 133 -4.84 3.22 -12.93
C LEU A 133 -5.10 2.00 -12.00
N ALA A 134 -6.23 1.98 -11.30
CA ALA A 134 -6.60 0.84 -10.44
C ALA A 134 -6.70 -0.48 -11.24
N GLN A 135 -7.26 -0.46 -12.44
CA GLN A 135 -7.35 -1.64 -13.30
C GLN A 135 -5.96 -2.11 -13.80
N ASP A 136 -5.09 -1.15 -14.14
CA ASP A 136 -3.72 -1.43 -14.59
C ASP A 136 -2.88 -2.01 -13.44
N VAL A 137 -2.99 -1.45 -12.22
CA VAL A 137 -2.38 -1.97 -11.00
C VAL A 137 -2.83 -3.41 -10.71
N ILE A 138 -4.13 -3.71 -10.79
CA ILE A 138 -4.62 -5.09 -10.59
C ILE A 138 -3.97 -6.03 -11.60
N THR A 139 -3.92 -5.64 -12.87
CA THR A 139 -3.42 -6.49 -13.96
C THR A 139 -1.91 -6.75 -13.80
N ALA A 140 -1.12 -5.71 -13.60
CA ALA A 140 0.32 -5.81 -13.48
C ALA A 140 0.72 -6.59 -12.21
N GLN A 141 0.19 -6.17 -11.05
CA GLN A 141 0.61 -6.76 -9.79
C GLN A 141 0.08 -8.18 -9.57
N GLN A 142 -1.04 -8.56 -10.20
CA GLN A 142 -1.46 -9.97 -10.19
C GLN A 142 -0.47 -10.86 -10.95
N ALA A 143 0.09 -10.40 -12.07
CA ALA A 143 1.12 -11.13 -12.79
C ALA A 143 2.42 -11.28 -11.96
N GLU A 144 2.82 -10.23 -11.27
CA GLU A 144 3.98 -10.26 -10.37
C GLU A 144 3.76 -11.15 -9.14
N ILE A 145 2.55 -11.17 -8.57
CA ILE A 145 2.14 -12.14 -7.52
C ILE A 145 2.32 -13.57 -7.99
N ASP A 146 1.97 -13.89 -9.23
CA ASP A 146 2.12 -15.23 -9.78
C ASP A 146 3.61 -15.61 -9.95
N VAL A 147 4.46 -14.68 -10.39
CA VAL A 147 5.93 -14.85 -10.44
C VAL A 147 6.49 -15.12 -9.04
N LEU A 148 6.14 -14.28 -8.05
CA LEU A 148 6.61 -14.40 -6.67
C LEU A 148 6.20 -15.74 -6.04
N ASN A 149 4.94 -16.15 -6.21
CA ASN A 149 4.45 -17.44 -5.70
C ASN A 149 5.18 -18.62 -6.33
N LYS A 150 5.41 -18.59 -7.64
CA LYS A 150 6.13 -19.64 -8.36
C LYS A 150 7.57 -19.74 -7.88
N TRP A 151 8.27 -18.60 -7.74
CA TRP A 151 9.64 -18.56 -7.27
C TRP A 151 9.75 -19.08 -5.82
N LEU A 152 8.89 -18.62 -4.92
CA LEU A 152 8.85 -19.05 -3.51
C LEU A 152 8.60 -20.54 -3.33
N ALA A 153 7.86 -21.18 -4.23
CA ALA A 153 7.59 -22.62 -4.18
C ALA A 153 8.86 -23.49 -4.35
N SER A 154 9.90 -22.94 -4.98
CA SER A 154 11.18 -23.63 -5.23
C SER A 154 12.37 -23.07 -4.45
N HIS A 155 12.19 -21.97 -3.72
CA HIS A 155 13.26 -21.28 -2.99
C HIS A 155 12.88 -21.15 -1.49
N PRO A 156 13.13 -22.19 -0.68
CA PRO A 156 12.92 -22.12 0.75
C PRO A 156 13.90 -21.14 1.40
N ASP A 157 13.52 -20.56 2.52
CA ASP A 157 14.40 -19.67 3.29
C ASP A 157 15.71 -20.36 3.72
N ALA A 158 16.75 -19.57 3.88
CA ALA A 158 18.01 -20.05 4.43
C ALA A 158 17.85 -20.48 5.90
N ALA A 159 18.41 -21.63 6.27
CA ALA A 159 18.35 -22.16 7.63
C ALA A 159 19.03 -21.25 8.68
N LYS A 160 19.89 -20.33 8.23
CA LYS A 160 20.62 -19.36 9.07
C LYS A 160 20.69 -18.01 8.36
N PRO A 161 20.77 -16.90 9.11
CA PRO A 161 20.95 -15.58 8.54
C PRO A 161 22.17 -15.51 7.61
N LYS A 162 22.00 -14.91 6.45
CA LYS A 162 23.09 -14.53 5.55
C LYS A 162 23.82 -13.28 6.07
N PRO A 163 25.02 -12.96 5.59
CA PRO A 163 25.80 -11.83 6.12
C PRO A 163 25.07 -10.49 6.16
N ASN A 164 24.17 -10.23 5.20
CA ASN A 164 23.47 -8.96 5.06
C ASN A 164 22.04 -8.97 5.65
N THR A 165 21.59 -10.07 6.26
CA THR A 165 20.21 -10.23 6.76
C THR A 165 19.79 -9.10 7.68
N VAL A 166 20.65 -8.72 8.66
CA VAL A 166 20.32 -7.67 9.63
C VAL A 166 20.18 -6.29 8.95
N ALA A 167 21.09 -5.94 8.05
CA ALA A 167 21.05 -4.67 7.33
C ALA A 167 19.82 -4.58 6.45
N MET A 168 19.48 -5.63 5.71
CA MET A 168 18.27 -5.76 4.92
C MET A 168 17.00 -5.60 5.79
N GLN A 169 16.91 -6.31 6.91
CA GLN A 169 15.75 -6.23 7.82
C GLN A 169 15.55 -4.82 8.38
N GLN A 170 16.64 -4.12 8.72
CA GLN A 170 16.58 -2.72 9.16
C GLN A 170 16.08 -1.78 8.06
N ALA A 171 16.52 -1.99 6.81
CA ALA A 171 16.08 -1.21 5.67
C ALA A 171 14.56 -1.40 5.41
N TYR A 172 14.08 -2.64 5.46
CA TYR A 172 12.65 -2.93 5.31
C TYR A 172 11.80 -2.38 6.46
N ALA A 173 12.27 -2.47 7.71
CA ALA A 173 11.56 -1.93 8.86
C ALA A 173 11.33 -0.43 8.73
N LYS A 174 12.37 0.32 8.35
CA LYS A 174 12.29 1.76 8.12
C LYS A 174 11.33 2.12 6.98
N ASN A 175 11.37 1.37 5.88
CA ASN A 175 10.48 1.57 4.75
C ASN A 175 9.01 1.36 5.16
N MET A 176 8.73 0.29 5.87
CA MET A 176 7.37 -0.04 6.34
C MET A 176 6.81 1.02 7.29
N GLU A 177 7.61 1.55 8.21
CA GLU A 177 7.20 2.62 9.13
C GLU A 177 6.78 3.89 8.38
N ASN A 178 7.60 4.33 7.42
CA ASN A 178 7.31 5.50 6.59
C ASN A 178 6.02 5.32 5.77
N MET A 179 5.90 4.19 5.08
CA MET A 179 4.75 3.85 4.26
C MET A 179 3.45 3.88 5.07
N HIS A 180 3.43 3.20 6.23
CA HIS A 180 2.21 3.05 7.03
C HIS A 180 1.65 4.39 7.49
N GLY A 181 2.50 5.30 7.95
CA GLY A 181 2.07 6.63 8.39
C GLY A 181 1.45 7.45 7.26
N GLU A 182 2.11 7.51 6.11
CA GLU A 182 1.64 8.29 4.96
C GLU A 182 0.38 7.68 4.34
N MET A 183 0.28 6.36 4.22
CA MET A 183 -0.92 5.69 3.73
C MET A 183 -2.13 5.94 4.61
N THR A 184 -1.97 5.87 5.95
CA THR A 184 -3.06 6.11 6.91
C THR A 184 -3.65 7.50 6.74
N LEU A 185 -2.81 8.51 6.52
CA LEU A 185 -3.26 9.87 6.24
C LEU A 185 -3.93 9.97 4.86
N GLY A 186 -3.37 9.32 3.84
CA GLY A 186 -3.87 9.37 2.48
C GLY A 186 -5.27 8.78 2.32
N VAL A 187 -5.51 7.59 2.86
CA VAL A 187 -6.80 6.87 2.74
C VAL A 187 -7.91 7.48 3.60
N ALA A 188 -7.58 8.41 4.50
CA ALA A 188 -8.55 9.14 5.30
C ALA A 188 -9.26 10.28 4.52
N ASP A 189 -8.83 10.58 3.30
CA ASP A 189 -9.48 11.57 2.45
C ASP A 189 -10.95 11.19 2.20
N PRO A 190 -11.90 12.12 2.35
CA PRO A 190 -13.33 11.82 2.15
C PRO A 190 -13.69 11.60 0.67
N VAL A 191 -12.87 12.08 -0.26
CA VAL A 191 -13.06 11.88 -1.71
C VAL A 191 -12.41 10.57 -2.13
N PRO A 192 -13.18 9.58 -2.64
CA PRO A 192 -12.66 8.24 -2.93
C PRO A 192 -11.44 8.23 -3.84
N ASP A 193 -11.50 8.93 -4.95
CA ASP A 193 -10.39 9.00 -5.93
C ASP A 193 -9.13 9.63 -5.32
N MET A 194 -9.29 10.63 -4.44
CA MET A 194 -8.18 11.25 -3.71
C MET A 194 -7.63 10.31 -2.63
N ALA A 195 -8.50 9.59 -1.89
CA ALA A 195 -8.08 8.59 -0.93
C ALA A 195 -7.26 7.47 -1.59
N PHE A 196 -7.68 7.03 -2.78
CA PHE A 196 -6.91 6.09 -3.58
C PHE A 196 -5.55 6.65 -3.99
N ALA A 197 -5.52 7.81 -4.63
CA ALA A 197 -4.28 8.42 -5.13
C ALA A 197 -3.28 8.70 -3.99
N ARG A 198 -3.74 9.31 -2.88
CA ARG A 198 -2.91 9.63 -1.72
C ARG A 198 -2.49 8.42 -0.90
N GLY A 199 -3.26 7.34 -0.91
CA GLY A 199 -2.91 6.06 -0.28
C GLY A 199 -1.97 5.22 -1.14
N MET A 200 -2.23 5.15 -2.46
CA MET A 200 -1.43 4.34 -3.39
C MET A 200 -0.06 4.97 -3.70
N LEU A 201 0.06 6.29 -3.65
CA LEU A 201 1.34 6.98 -3.86
C LEU A 201 2.43 6.54 -2.86
N PRO A 202 2.27 6.63 -1.54
CA PRO A 202 3.26 6.11 -0.59
C PRO A 202 3.44 4.60 -0.67
N HIS A 203 2.39 3.85 -1.04
CA HIS A 203 2.48 2.42 -1.31
C HIS A 203 3.48 2.13 -2.44
N HIS A 204 3.38 2.80 -3.57
CA HIS A 204 4.29 2.62 -4.71
C HIS A 204 5.72 3.09 -4.41
N ILE A 205 5.88 4.19 -3.68
CA ILE A 205 7.20 4.65 -3.21
C ILE A 205 7.86 3.56 -2.36
N ALA A 206 7.11 2.92 -1.48
CA ALA A 206 7.61 1.84 -0.64
C ALA A 206 8.02 0.59 -1.45
N ALA A 207 7.27 0.23 -2.50
CA ALA A 207 7.64 -0.86 -3.40
C ALA A 207 8.98 -0.58 -4.12
N VAL A 208 9.14 0.64 -4.63
CA VAL A 208 10.41 1.07 -5.26
C VAL A 208 11.57 0.99 -4.27
N ASP A 209 11.37 1.38 -3.02
CA ASP A 209 12.42 1.30 -2.00
C ASP A 209 12.70 -0.15 -1.57
N MET A 210 11.68 -1.02 -1.48
CA MET A 210 11.87 -2.46 -1.28
C MET A 210 12.64 -3.10 -2.43
N ALA A 211 12.36 -2.72 -3.66
CA ALA A 211 13.06 -3.19 -4.85
C ALA A 211 14.54 -2.74 -4.86
N LYS A 212 14.85 -1.50 -4.43
CA LYS A 212 16.24 -1.05 -4.25
C LYS A 212 16.98 -1.86 -3.18
N VAL A 213 16.32 -2.22 -2.08
CA VAL A 213 16.89 -3.11 -1.05
C VAL A 213 17.23 -4.48 -1.64
N GLN A 214 16.33 -5.03 -2.50
CA GLN A 214 16.62 -6.27 -3.22
C GLN A 214 17.84 -6.15 -4.14
N LEU A 215 17.97 -5.04 -4.87
CA LEU A 215 19.12 -4.80 -5.74
C LEU A 215 20.43 -4.61 -4.96
N GLU A 216 20.38 -4.16 -3.71
CA GLU A 216 21.53 -3.98 -2.84
C GLU A 216 21.98 -5.29 -2.18
N TYR A 217 21.04 -6.08 -1.66
CA TYR A 217 21.35 -7.24 -0.81
C TYR A 217 21.04 -8.60 -1.43
N GLY A 218 20.12 -8.66 -2.39
CA GLY A 218 19.73 -9.89 -3.07
C GLY A 218 20.75 -10.35 -4.13
N THR A 219 20.77 -11.63 -4.37
CA THR A 219 21.74 -12.28 -5.29
C THR A 219 21.07 -13.11 -6.39
N ASP A 220 19.78 -13.43 -6.23
CA ASP A 220 19.02 -14.17 -7.23
C ASP A 220 18.69 -13.30 -8.44
N GLU A 221 19.01 -13.78 -9.64
CA GLU A 221 18.87 -13.00 -10.87
C GLU A 221 17.41 -12.72 -11.23
N GLU A 222 16.51 -13.70 -11.00
CA GLU A 222 15.07 -13.53 -11.28
C GLU A 222 14.45 -12.49 -10.36
N MET A 223 14.79 -12.50 -9.06
CA MET A 223 14.32 -11.51 -8.10
C MET A 223 14.92 -10.13 -8.31
N ARG A 224 16.18 -10.04 -8.72
CA ARG A 224 16.82 -8.78 -9.10
C ARG A 224 16.20 -8.16 -10.35
N GLN A 225 15.89 -8.98 -11.37
CA GLN A 225 15.21 -8.52 -12.57
C GLN A 225 13.79 -8.03 -12.23
N LEU A 226 13.03 -8.80 -11.44
CA LEU A 226 11.70 -8.37 -10.99
C LEU A 226 11.78 -7.04 -10.21
N ALA A 227 12.78 -6.87 -9.34
CA ALA A 227 12.96 -5.62 -8.61
C ALA A 227 13.22 -4.43 -9.55
N GLN A 228 13.99 -4.62 -10.63
CA GLN A 228 14.20 -3.56 -11.62
C GLN A 228 12.92 -3.24 -12.40
N ASP A 229 12.16 -4.26 -12.80
CA ASP A 229 10.91 -4.09 -13.54
C ASP A 229 9.87 -3.35 -12.68
N ILE A 230 9.79 -3.64 -11.38
CA ILE A 230 8.95 -2.92 -10.40
C ILE A 230 9.35 -1.44 -10.33
N ILE A 231 10.65 -1.13 -10.24
CA ILE A 231 11.12 0.27 -10.20
C ILE A 231 10.68 1.01 -11.45
N ASP A 232 10.90 0.44 -12.63
CA ASP A 232 10.64 1.10 -13.90
C ASP A 232 9.13 1.33 -14.12
N THR A 233 8.30 0.36 -13.77
CA THR A 233 6.84 0.45 -13.90
C THR A 233 6.26 1.43 -12.88
N GLN A 234 6.55 1.24 -11.59
CA GLN A 234 5.90 2.01 -10.54
C GLN A 234 6.38 3.46 -10.48
N GLN A 235 7.59 3.77 -10.95
CA GLN A 235 8.01 5.18 -11.07
C GLN A 235 7.08 5.98 -12.00
N THR A 236 6.61 5.37 -13.08
CA THR A 236 5.66 6.02 -14.01
C THR A 236 4.31 6.27 -13.33
N GLU A 237 3.82 5.31 -12.56
CA GLU A 237 2.55 5.42 -11.81
C GLU A 237 2.64 6.43 -10.67
N ILE A 238 3.78 6.51 -9.98
CA ILE A 238 4.10 7.55 -8.97
C ILE A 238 4.00 8.94 -9.59
N ASP A 239 4.62 9.16 -10.75
CA ASP A 239 4.61 10.47 -11.42
C ASP A 239 3.21 10.83 -11.92
N MET A 240 2.42 9.85 -12.38
CA MET A 240 1.02 10.04 -12.75
C MET A 240 0.18 10.48 -11.56
N MET A 241 0.25 9.78 -10.42
CA MET A 241 -0.50 10.11 -9.21
C MET A 241 -0.12 11.50 -8.67
N LYS A 242 1.17 11.84 -8.62
CA LYS A 242 1.62 13.17 -8.21
C LYS A 242 1.05 14.29 -9.07
N ASN A 243 1.08 14.11 -10.39
CA ASN A 243 0.58 15.11 -11.32
C ASN A 243 -0.94 15.25 -11.21
N TRP A 244 -1.67 14.15 -11.03
CA TRP A 244 -3.12 14.16 -10.87
C TRP A 244 -3.54 14.85 -9.57
N ILE A 245 -2.91 14.53 -8.43
CA ILE A 245 -3.15 15.19 -7.14
C ILE A 245 -2.90 16.69 -7.26
N ALA A 246 -1.73 17.09 -7.79
CA ALA A 246 -1.36 18.50 -7.93
C ALA A 246 -2.34 19.28 -8.83
N ALA A 247 -2.86 18.67 -9.88
CA ALA A 247 -3.83 19.31 -10.78
C ALA A 247 -5.16 19.58 -10.07
N LEU A 248 -5.65 18.66 -9.24
CA LEU A 248 -6.89 18.85 -8.48
C LEU A 248 -6.73 19.88 -7.35
N GLU A 249 -5.60 19.86 -6.63
CA GLU A 249 -5.30 20.85 -5.60
C GLU A 249 -5.20 22.26 -6.17
N ALA A 250 -4.61 22.42 -7.36
CA ALA A 250 -4.54 23.71 -8.05
C ALA A 250 -5.93 24.18 -8.54
N ALA A 251 -6.80 23.29 -8.98
CA ALA A 251 -8.16 23.64 -9.38
C ALA A 251 -9.00 24.12 -8.21
N SER A 252 -8.95 23.43 -7.07
CA SER A 252 -9.69 23.80 -5.85
C SER A 252 -9.25 25.15 -5.26
N SER A 253 -7.95 25.46 -5.30
CA SER A 253 -7.42 26.74 -4.82
C SER A 253 -7.86 27.95 -5.68
N ASN A 254 -8.10 27.73 -6.98
CA ASN A 254 -8.59 28.78 -7.89
C ASN A 254 -10.09 29.05 -7.71
N GLU A 255 -10.88 28.09 -7.25
CA GLU A 255 -12.30 28.28 -6.97
C GLU A 255 -12.53 29.10 -5.69
N ASP A 256 -11.69 28.91 -4.66
CA ASP A 256 -11.78 29.69 -3.41
C ASP A 256 -11.41 31.17 -3.62
N ASP A 257 -10.43 31.46 -4.47
CA ASP A 257 -10.01 32.86 -4.76
C ASP A 257 -11.05 33.62 -5.61
N SER A 258 -11.82 32.90 -6.43
CA SER A 258 -12.88 33.51 -7.26
C SER A 258 -14.15 33.85 -6.51
N SER A 259 -14.37 33.31 -5.31
CA SER A 259 -15.59 33.52 -4.51
C SER A 259 -15.56 34.77 -3.62
N VAL A 260 -14.43 35.49 -3.54
CA VAL A 260 -14.26 36.63 -2.64
C VAL A 260 -14.58 37.98 -3.30
N ASP A 261 -14.79 38.03 -4.63
CA ASP A 261 -14.87 39.31 -5.38
C ASP A 261 -16.31 39.74 -5.79
N GLU A 262 -17.39 39.03 -5.41
CA GLU A 262 -18.77 39.40 -5.77
C GLU A 262 -19.55 40.18 -4.70
N ASN A 263 -18.93 40.68 -3.62
CA ASN A 263 -19.67 41.44 -2.60
C ASN A 263 -19.07 42.83 -2.32
N ILE A 264 -18.62 43.52 -3.36
CA ILE A 264 -18.40 44.98 -3.28
C ILE A 264 -19.68 45.65 -3.81
N ASP A 265 -20.57 46.02 -2.87
CA ASP A 265 -21.71 46.88 -3.12
C ASP A 265 -21.26 48.27 -3.66
N PRO A 266 -21.59 48.68 -4.90
CA PRO A 266 -21.15 49.95 -5.48
C PRO A 266 -21.93 51.17 -4.97
N LYS A 267 -22.53 51.11 -3.77
CA LYS A 267 -23.35 52.19 -3.20
C LYS A 267 -22.80 52.80 -1.92
N THR A 268 -21.52 53.16 -1.85
CA THR A 268 -21.04 54.09 -0.79
C THR A 268 -19.96 54.99 -1.32
N THR A 269 -20.31 55.79 -2.34
CA THR A 269 -19.60 57.01 -2.68
C THR A 269 -20.61 58.14 -2.71
N ASP A 270 -20.88 58.74 -1.54
CA ASP A 270 -21.22 60.15 -1.38
C ASP A 270 -21.45 60.44 0.13
N ASN A 271 -20.41 60.81 0.82
CA ASN A 271 -20.56 61.75 1.96
C ASN A 271 -19.28 62.61 2.09
N LYS A 272 -19.17 63.60 1.23
CA LYS A 272 -18.33 64.75 1.50
C LYS A 272 -19.08 65.63 2.51
N ASN A 273 -18.75 65.51 3.80
CA ASN A 273 -19.09 66.51 4.81
C ASN A 273 -17.88 67.51 4.87
N PRO A 274 -18.06 68.78 4.47
CA PRO A 274 -16.97 69.77 4.43
C PRO A 274 -16.60 70.39 5.80
N ASP A 275 -17.27 70.00 6.90
CA ASP A 275 -17.08 70.63 8.22
C ASP A 275 -16.57 69.61 9.28
N ASN A 276 -15.35 69.15 9.13
CA ASN A 276 -14.62 68.50 10.23
C ASN A 276 -13.32 69.23 10.56
N PRO A 277 -13.22 69.91 11.76
CA PRO A 277 -12.09 70.73 12.12
C PRO A 277 -10.81 69.99 12.57
N ASP A 278 -10.76 68.65 12.49
CA ASP A 278 -9.63 67.86 13.03
C ASP A 278 -8.54 67.49 12.01
N ASN A 279 -8.42 68.24 10.88
CA ASN A 279 -7.43 67.95 9.85
C ASN A 279 -6.32 68.97 9.78
N LEU A 280 -5.79 69.39 10.95
CA LEU A 280 -4.60 70.26 11.07
C LEU A 280 -3.65 69.65 12.12
N ASP A 281 -2.93 68.59 11.79
CA ASP A 281 -1.62 68.30 12.41
C ASP A 281 -0.98 67.06 11.76
N ASN A 282 -0.31 67.25 10.62
CA ASN A 282 0.77 66.35 10.19
C ASN A 282 1.50 66.91 8.94
N ARG A 283 2.00 68.21 9.14
CA ARG A 283 2.87 68.77 8.14
C ARG A 283 4.07 69.42 8.79
N ALA A 284 4.90 68.70 9.51
CA ALA A 284 6.23 69.11 9.93
C ALA A 284 7.05 67.92 10.42
N LYS A 285 7.68 67.18 9.51
CA LYS A 285 8.93 66.41 9.76
C LYS A 285 9.41 65.78 8.46
N GLU A 286 9.86 66.63 7.54
CA GLU A 286 10.89 66.28 6.55
C GLU A 286 11.63 67.55 6.23
N GLN A 287 12.74 67.78 6.95
CA GLN A 287 13.96 68.48 6.54
C GLN A 287 15.13 67.78 7.24
#